data_e3cee2418b05d042c8243f96e1a0a206
#
_entry.id   e3cee2418b05d042c8243f96e1a0a206
#
_cell.length_a   1.000
_cell.length_b   1.000
_cell.length_c   1.000
_cell.angle_alpha   90.00
_cell.angle_beta   90.00
_cell.angle_gamma   90.00
#
_symmetry.space_group_name_H-M   'P 1'
#
loop_
_entity.id
_entity.type
_entity.pdbx_description
1 polymer ?
#
loop_
_entity_poly.entity_id
_entity_poly.type
_entity_poly.pdbx_seq_one_letter_code
_entity_poly.pdbx_strand_id
1 'polypeptide(L)'
;MYYHPIKQKINNSEPIIFIHGTGMDHTVWTLPVRYFSRKKTSVLAIDLPGHGQNKDKPLDSISKISTYIYSFLDKYKIQRCSLVGHSMGSLIALEMASSRPERVKAISMIGTAFPMQVNEALLESAKSNPQIAINILTFMGYSFSSRLGGNKTPGMWMTESTKRLMQKSKKGIIYKDLKACSEFTDGLNKAKKVEAKVQLILGSNDFLTPRVKAQELIDNFNQPLVEEIYGSGHSLMMEEPNKVLDYLIKLFKN
;
A
#
# COMPACT_ATOMS: atom_id res chain seq x y z
N MET A 1 11.43 -11.73 7.27
CA MET A 1 10.47 -10.59 7.16
C MET A 1 10.31 -9.93 8.53
N TYR A 2 10.25 -8.60 8.58
CA TYR A 2 9.91 -7.83 9.77
C TYR A 2 8.42 -7.45 9.74
N TYR A 3 7.75 -7.43 10.89
CA TYR A 3 6.35 -7.02 11.02
C TYR A 3 6.10 -6.35 12.38
N HIS A 4 5.10 -5.48 12.42
CA HIS A 4 4.66 -4.79 13.65
C HIS A 4 3.16 -5.08 13.90
N PRO A 5 2.72 -5.31 15.13
CA PRO A 5 3.48 -5.39 16.38
C PRO A 5 4.23 -6.72 16.56
N ILE A 6 5.49 -6.64 17.01
CA ILE A 6 6.40 -7.81 17.18
C ILE A 6 5.91 -8.80 18.24
N LYS A 7 5.16 -8.34 19.26
CA LYS A 7 4.72 -9.16 20.40
C LYS A 7 3.36 -9.82 20.22
N GLN A 8 2.68 -9.60 19.10
CA GLN A 8 1.41 -10.26 18.86
C GLN A 8 1.68 -11.72 18.50
N LYS A 9 1.13 -12.65 19.30
CA LYS A 9 1.11 -14.07 18.91
C LYS A 9 0.31 -14.16 17.63
N ILE A 10 0.95 -14.58 16.54
CA ILE A 10 0.28 -14.93 15.29
C ILE A 10 -0.39 -16.28 15.58
N ASN A 11 -1.60 -16.22 16.11
CA ASN A 11 -2.43 -17.40 16.28
C ASN A 11 -3.07 -17.74 14.94
N ASN A 12 -3.66 -18.93 14.78
CA ASN A 12 -4.43 -19.41 13.61
C ASN A 12 -5.62 -18.49 13.23
N SER A 13 -5.59 -17.22 13.57
CA SER A 13 -6.54 -16.18 13.20
C SER A 13 -6.27 -15.70 11.78
N GLU A 14 -7.31 -15.24 11.09
CA GLU A 14 -7.21 -14.57 9.79
C GLU A 14 -6.74 -13.11 9.98
N PRO A 15 -5.44 -12.80 9.97
CA PRO A 15 -4.95 -11.47 10.26
C PRO A 15 -5.24 -10.49 9.14
N ILE A 16 -5.32 -9.20 9.49
CA ILE A 16 -5.24 -8.12 8.50
C ILE A 16 -3.75 -7.77 8.30
N ILE A 17 -3.28 -7.87 7.07
CA ILE A 17 -1.90 -7.56 6.70
C ILE A 17 -1.85 -6.23 5.97
N PHE A 18 -1.06 -5.30 6.48
CA PHE A 18 -0.86 -3.98 5.93
C PHE A 18 0.44 -3.94 5.13
N ILE A 19 0.35 -3.55 3.85
CA ILE A 19 1.44 -3.54 2.87
C ILE A 19 1.67 -2.10 2.41
N HIS A 20 2.85 -1.56 2.71
CA HIS A 20 3.21 -0.18 2.38
C HIS A 20 3.51 0.02 0.88
N GLY A 21 3.59 1.29 0.46
CA GLY A 21 3.95 1.71 -0.89
C GLY A 21 5.46 1.89 -1.09
N THR A 22 5.82 2.39 -2.28
CA THR A 22 7.20 2.66 -2.72
C THR A 22 8.01 3.43 -1.68
N GLY A 23 9.17 2.89 -1.30
CA GLY A 23 10.13 3.53 -0.39
C GLY A 23 9.65 3.79 1.03
N MET A 24 8.49 3.27 1.40
CA MET A 24 7.91 3.41 2.75
C MET A 24 8.27 2.23 3.65
N ASP A 25 7.68 2.17 4.84
CA ASP A 25 7.77 1.06 5.78
C ASP A 25 6.46 0.91 6.58
N HIS A 26 6.42 -0.03 7.54
CA HIS A 26 5.25 -0.32 8.37
C HIS A 26 4.70 0.89 9.14
N THR A 27 5.50 1.93 9.38
CA THR A 27 5.11 3.06 10.24
C THR A 27 3.96 3.89 9.65
N VAL A 28 3.74 3.84 8.33
CA VAL A 28 2.60 4.51 7.68
C VAL A 28 1.25 3.93 8.12
N TRP A 29 1.24 2.75 8.73
CA TRP A 29 0.05 2.04 9.20
C TRP A 29 -0.20 2.15 10.71
N THR A 30 0.51 3.05 11.41
CA THR A 30 0.45 3.15 12.88
C THR A 30 -0.98 3.31 13.41
N LEU A 31 -1.81 4.17 12.80
CA LEU A 31 -3.17 4.42 13.27
C LEU A 31 -4.08 3.19 13.11
N PRO A 32 -4.26 2.60 11.93
CA PRO A 32 -5.13 1.43 11.78
C PRO A 32 -4.61 0.22 12.58
N VAL A 33 -3.30 -0.01 12.62
CA VAL A 33 -2.73 -1.10 13.43
C VAL A 33 -3.06 -0.94 14.91
N ARG A 34 -2.91 0.26 15.47
CA ARG A 34 -3.27 0.54 16.88
C ARG A 34 -4.76 0.34 17.13
N TYR A 35 -5.61 0.78 16.22
CA TYR A 35 -7.06 0.62 16.37
C TYR A 35 -7.45 -0.85 16.39
N PHE A 36 -7.09 -1.62 15.36
CA PHE A 36 -7.48 -3.02 15.26
C PHE A 36 -6.84 -3.90 16.34
N SER A 37 -5.59 -3.63 16.73
CA SER A 37 -4.95 -4.32 17.86
C SER A 37 -5.71 -4.12 19.18
N ARG A 38 -6.19 -2.90 19.45
CA ARG A 38 -7.03 -2.62 20.64
C ARG A 38 -8.38 -3.33 20.60
N LYS A 39 -8.90 -3.59 19.41
CA LYS A 39 -10.12 -4.39 19.18
C LYS A 39 -9.87 -5.91 19.18
N LYS A 40 -8.66 -6.33 19.56
CA LYS A 40 -8.21 -7.74 19.61
C LYS A 40 -8.22 -8.43 18.23
N THR A 41 -8.28 -7.67 17.14
CA THR A 41 -8.10 -8.19 15.79
C THR A 41 -6.61 -8.46 15.55
N SER A 42 -6.29 -9.62 14.98
CA SER A 42 -4.91 -9.91 14.58
C SER A 42 -4.50 -9.02 13.41
N VAL A 43 -3.44 -8.26 13.56
CA VAL A 43 -2.95 -7.33 12.53
C VAL A 43 -1.44 -7.38 12.42
N LEU A 44 -0.94 -7.27 11.18
CA LEU A 44 0.48 -7.26 10.87
C LEU A 44 0.76 -6.14 9.85
N ALA A 45 1.50 -5.12 10.24
CA ALA A 45 2.11 -4.20 9.27
C ALA A 45 3.51 -4.70 8.94
N ILE A 46 3.75 -5.06 7.69
CA ILE A 46 4.99 -5.71 7.26
C ILE A 46 5.94 -4.70 6.63
N ASP A 47 7.24 -4.91 6.84
CA ASP A 47 8.28 -4.27 6.03
C ASP A 47 8.65 -5.19 4.87
N LEU A 48 8.50 -4.71 3.66
CA LEU A 48 8.88 -5.44 2.45
C LEU A 48 10.41 -5.67 2.40
N PRO A 49 10.90 -6.64 1.62
CA PRO A 49 12.33 -6.91 1.52
C PRO A 49 13.14 -5.67 1.17
N GLY A 50 14.10 -5.35 2.02
CA GLY A 50 14.97 -4.17 1.90
C GLY A 50 14.41 -2.87 2.48
N HIS A 51 13.17 -2.85 2.95
CA HIS A 51 12.52 -1.68 3.55
C HIS A 51 12.54 -1.74 5.09
N GLY A 52 12.45 -0.58 5.70
CA GLY A 52 12.34 -0.44 7.15
C GLY A 52 13.35 -1.29 7.93
N GLN A 53 12.85 -2.20 8.76
CA GLN A 53 13.65 -3.14 9.56
C GLN A 53 13.94 -4.46 8.83
N ASN A 54 13.36 -4.70 7.65
CA ASN A 54 13.59 -5.93 6.88
C ASN A 54 14.93 -5.85 6.14
N LYS A 55 15.89 -6.70 6.52
CA LYS A 55 17.26 -6.74 5.97
C LYS A 55 17.41 -7.64 4.74
N ASP A 56 16.36 -8.36 4.36
CA ASP A 56 16.38 -9.23 3.18
C ASP A 56 16.66 -8.42 1.89
N LYS A 57 17.15 -9.09 0.86
CA LYS A 57 17.44 -8.43 -0.42
C LYS A 57 16.16 -7.86 -1.04
N PRO A 58 16.18 -6.61 -1.54
CA PRO A 58 15.06 -6.04 -2.26
C PRO A 58 14.66 -6.90 -3.46
N LEU A 59 13.36 -7.08 -3.65
CA LEU A 59 12.79 -7.75 -4.80
C LEU A 59 12.44 -6.73 -5.89
N ASP A 60 12.29 -7.17 -7.11
CA ASP A 60 12.20 -6.33 -8.30
C ASP A 60 10.91 -6.54 -9.11
N SER A 61 9.95 -7.31 -8.57
CA SER A 61 8.64 -7.47 -9.20
C SER A 61 7.54 -7.74 -8.18
N ILE A 62 6.32 -7.31 -8.50
CA ILE A 62 5.12 -7.51 -7.68
C ILE A 62 4.90 -9.00 -7.38
N SER A 63 5.07 -9.86 -8.38
CA SER A 63 4.90 -11.31 -8.21
C SER A 63 5.92 -11.94 -7.26
N LYS A 64 7.19 -11.54 -7.34
CA LYS A 64 8.22 -12.02 -6.38
C LYS A 64 7.93 -11.56 -4.96
N ILE A 65 7.45 -10.31 -4.79
CA ILE A 65 7.06 -9.79 -3.48
C ILE A 65 5.86 -10.55 -2.93
N SER A 66 4.85 -10.81 -3.75
CA SER A 66 3.69 -11.65 -3.39
C SER A 66 4.12 -13.04 -2.91
N THR A 67 4.99 -13.72 -3.66
CA THR A 67 5.54 -15.03 -3.29
C THR A 67 6.30 -14.99 -1.96
N TYR A 68 7.08 -13.94 -1.74
CA TYR A 68 7.78 -13.75 -0.47
C TYR A 68 6.83 -13.59 0.72
N ILE A 69 5.72 -12.84 0.54
CA ILE A 69 4.71 -12.70 1.59
C ILE A 69 4.02 -14.04 1.85
N TYR A 70 3.67 -14.80 0.81
CA TYR A 70 3.10 -16.14 0.99
C TYR A 70 4.04 -17.09 1.73
N SER A 71 5.34 -17.07 1.44
CA SER A 71 6.33 -17.87 2.19
C SER A 71 6.37 -17.51 3.68
N PHE A 72 6.14 -16.23 4.01
CA PHE A 72 5.99 -15.79 5.39
C PHE A 72 4.70 -16.34 6.02
N LEU A 73 3.56 -16.26 5.32
CA LEU A 73 2.29 -16.80 5.80
C LEU A 73 2.39 -18.30 6.08
N ASP A 74 3.01 -19.04 5.18
CA ASP A 74 3.21 -20.48 5.29
C ASP A 74 4.11 -20.83 6.49
N LYS A 75 5.19 -20.09 6.70
CA LYS A 75 6.08 -20.25 7.86
C LYS A 75 5.33 -20.09 9.19
N TYR A 76 4.38 -19.16 9.26
CA TYR A 76 3.57 -18.93 10.46
C TYR A 76 2.25 -19.67 10.47
N LYS A 77 2.03 -20.59 9.52
CA LYS A 77 0.81 -21.41 9.38
C LYS A 77 -0.46 -20.58 9.28
N ILE A 78 -0.38 -19.37 8.70
CA ILE A 78 -1.52 -18.51 8.43
C ILE A 78 -2.18 -19.02 7.15
N GLN A 79 -3.33 -19.66 7.28
CA GLN A 79 -4.04 -20.25 6.14
C GLN A 79 -4.75 -19.19 5.29
N ARG A 80 -5.30 -18.15 5.93
CA ARG A 80 -6.08 -17.11 5.27
C ARG A 80 -5.84 -15.76 5.91
N CYS A 81 -5.92 -14.68 5.14
CA CYS A 81 -5.71 -13.31 5.63
C CYS A 81 -6.59 -12.31 4.86
N SER A 82 -6.64 -11.09 5.37
CA SER A 82 -7.12 -9.93 4.62
C SER A 82 -5.93 -9.00 4.35
N LEU A 83 -5.97 -8.25 3.24
CA LEU A 83 -4.85 -7.41 2.82
C LEU A 83 -5.28 -5.94 2.73
N VAL A 84 -4.45 -5.04 3.20
CA VAL A 84 -4.58 -3.59 2.98
C VAL A 84 -3.29 -3.12 2.33
N GLY A 85 -3.37 -2.66 1.10
CA GLY A 85 -2.21 -2.20 0.34
C GLY A 85 -2.33 -0.75 -0.09
N HIS A 86 -1.25 0.02 0.05
CA HIS A 86 -1.16 1.38 -0.45
C HIS A 86 -0.24 1.44 -1.67
N SER A 87 -0.68 2.11 -2.75
CA SER A 87 0.14 2.32 -3.95
C SER A 87 0.71 1.00 -4.49
N MET A 88 2.02 0.81 -4.57
CA MET A 88 2.66 -0.47 -4.88
C MET A 88 2.07 -1.63 -4.05
N GLY A 89 1.82 -1.41 -2.77
CA GLY A 89 1.19 -2.40 -1.89
C GLY A 89 -0.19 -2.84 -2.35
N SER A 90 -0.94 -1.98 -3.05
CA SER A 90 -2.24 -2.33 -3.63
C SER A 90 -2.11 -3.32 -4.79
N LEU A 91 -1.08 -3.16 -5.63
CA LEU A 91 -0.77 -4.12 -6.70
C LEU A 91 -0.32 -5.47 -6.14
N ILE A 92 0.44 -5.45 -5.03
CA ILE A 92 0.83 -6.68 -4.32
C ILE A 92 -0.40 -7.39 -3.75
N ALA A 93 -1.35 -6.65 -3.16
CA ALA A 93 -2.60 -7.21 -2.65
C ALA A 93 -3.45 -7.83 -3.77
N LEU A 94 -3.53 -7.16 -4.92
CA LEU A 94 -4.19 -7.68 -6.12
C LEU A 94 -3.53 -8.97 -6.62
N GLU A 95 -2.20 -8.98 -6.75
CA GLU A 95 -1.43 -10.16 -7.15
C GLU A 95 -1.69 -11.34 -6.22
N MET A 96 -1.64 -11.11 -4.91
CA MET A 96 -1.91 -12.15 -3.92
C MET A 96 -3.35 -12.68 -4.04
N ALA A 97 -4.34 -11.79 -4.05
CA ALA A 97 -5.74 -12.19 -4.09
C ALA A 97 -6.13 -12.95 -5.37
N SER A 98 -5.48 -12.64 -6.49
CA SER A 98 -5.73 -13.30 -7.78
C SER A 98 -4.98 -14.62 -7.96
N SER A 99 -3.78 -14.75 -7.37
CA SER A 99 -2.93 -15.95 -7.53
C SER A 99 -3.33 -17.09 -6.61
N ARG A 100 -3.88 -16.79 -5.43
CA ARG A 100 -4.39 -17.77 -4.45
C ARG A 100 -5.67 -17.26 -3.80
N PRO A 101 -6.81 -17.25 -4.52
CA PRO A 101 -8.08 -16.66 -4.04
C PRO A 101 -8.53 -17.25 -2.69
N GLU A 102 -8.35 -18.54 -2.49
CA GLU A 102 -8.70 -19.25 -1.26
C GLU A 102 -7.97 -18.74 0.00
N ARG A 103 -6.81 -18.08 -0.20
CA ARG A 103 -5.95 -17.55 0.89
C ARG A 103 -6.32 -16.13 1.31
N VAL A 104 -7.17 -15.43 0.54
CA VAL A 104 -7.47 -14.01 0.77
C VAL A 104 -8.96 -13.80 0.96
N LYS A 105 -9.36 -13.21 2.09
CA LYS A 105 -10.76 -12.96 2.46
C LYS A 105 -11.28 -11.61 1.95
N ALA A 106 -10.44 -10.59 2.06
CA ALA A 106 -10.76 -9.24 1.62
C ALA A 106 -9.49 -8.47 1.25
N ILE A 107 -9.59 -7.54 0.31
CA ILE A 107 -8.53 -6.60 -0.02
C ILE A 107 -9.05 -5.16 0.05
N SER A 108 -8.23 -4.25 0.61
CA SER A 108 -8.43 -2.80 0.50
C SER A 108 -7.23 -2.21 -0.26
N MET A 109 -7.52 -1.59 -1.39
CA MET A 109 -6.53 -0.97 -2.29
C MET A 109 -6.61 0.55 -2.14
N ILE A 110 -5.59 1.15 -1.54
CA ILE A 110 -5.56 2.58 -1.21
C ILE A 110 -4.61 3.31 -2.15
N GLY A 111 -5.07 4.37 -2.81
CA GLY A 111 -4.25 5.12 -3.77
C GLY A 111 -3.74 4.20 -4.88
N THR A 112 -4.66 3.65 -5.66
CA THR A 112 -4.38 2.66 -6.70
C THR A 112 -4.86 3.12 -8.07
N ALA A 113 -4.20 2.63 -9.11
CA ALA A 113 -4.60 2.76 -10.51
C ALA A 113 -4.05 1.59 -11.33
N PHE A 114 -4.55 1.41 -12.53
CA PHE A 114 -3.98 0.46 -13.47
C PHE A 114 -4.18 0.94 -14.94
N PRO A 115 -3.12 0.89 -15.76
CA PRO A 115 -1.75 0.54 -15.39
C PRO A 115 -1.10 1.59 -14.48
N MET A 116 -0.24 1.15 -13.56
CA MET A 116 0.54 2.04 -12.69
C MET A 116 1.93 2.31 -13.33
N GLN A 117 1.89 2.84 -14.54
CA GLN A 117 3.09 3.17 -15.30
C GLN A 117 3.81 4.37 -14.73
N VAL A 118 5.11 4.26 -14.61
CA VAL A 118 6.02 5.31 -14.19
C VAL A 118 6.74 5.87 -15.42
N ASN A 119 6.74 7.18 -15.59
CA ASN A 119 7.45 7.79 -16.72
C ASN A 119 8.96 7.56 -16.63
N GLU A 120 9.60 7.51 -17.79
CA GLU A 120 11.03 7.19 -17.89
C GLU A 120 11.93 8.18 -17.14
N ALA A 121 11.59 9.46 -17.16
CA ALA A 121 12.35 10.50 -16.46
C ALA A 121 12.36 10.28 -14.93
N LEU A 122 11.23 9.86 -14.35
CA LEU A 122 11.14 9.53 -12.93
C LEU A 122 11.93 8.24 -12.61
N LEU A 123 11.86 7.23 -13.47
CA LEU A 123 12.64 5.99 -13.32
C LEU A 123 14.14 6.27 -13.39
N GLU A 124 14.60 7.07 -14.35
CA GLU A 124 16.00 7.42 -14.48
C GLU A 124 16.47 8.28 -13.29
N SER A 125 15.64 9.22 -12.82
CA SER A 125 15.94 9.98 -11.59
C SER A 125 16.08 9.07 -10.37
N ALA A 126 15.18 8.09 -10.24
CA ALA A 126 15.23 7.14 -9.12
C ALA A 126 16.49 6.25 -9.14
N LYS A 127 17.05 6.02 -10.33
CA LYS A 127 18.25 5.22 -10.55
C LYS A 127 19.53 6.05 -10.31
N SER A 128 19.61 7.23 -10.92
CA SER A 128 20.82 8.07 -10.93
C SER A 128 20.92 9.00 -9.72
N ASN A 129 19.81 9.64 -9.33
CA ASN A 129 19.72 10.54 -8.18
C ASN A 129 18.39 10.34 -7.41
N PRO A 130 18.31 9.36 -6.51
CA PRO A 130 17.08 9.03 -5.79
C PRO A 130 16.43 10.22 -5.07
N GLN A 131 17.21 11.23 -4.68
CA GLN A 131 16.67 12.40 -4.01
C GLN A 131 15.72 13.21 -4.90
N ILE A 132 15.98 13.29 -6.20
CA ILE A 132 15.08 13.95 -7.17
C ILE A 132 13.76 13.17 -7.23
N ALA A 133 13.83 11.85 -7.38
CA ALA A 133 12.63 11.00 -7.40
C ALA A 133 11.82 11.13 -6.10
N ILE A 134 12.48 11.11 -4.93
CA ILE A 134 11.83 11.30 -3.63
C ILE A 134 11.13 12.66 -3.57
N ASN A 135 11.77 13.73 -4.02
CA ASN A 135 11.15 15.06 -4.03
C ASN A 135 9.92 15.11 -4.93
N ILE A 136 9.98 14.51 -6.12
CA ILE A 136 8.85 14.44 -7.06
C ILE A 136 7.70 13.62 -6.45
N LEU A 137 7.98 12.42 -5.94
CA LEU A 137 6.98 11.54 -5.34
C LEU A 137 6.32 12.20 -4.12
N THR A 138 7.11 12.86 -3.28
CA THR A 138 6.58 13.57 -2.11
C THR A 138 5.74 14.78 -2.53
N PHE A 139 6.20 15.55 -3.53
CA PHE A 139 5.44 16.70 -4.02
C PHE A 139 4.12 16.27 -4.66
N MET A 140 4.12 15.28 -5.53
CA MET A 140 2.92 14.79 -6.22
C MET A 140 2.01 13.93 -5.32
N GLY A 141 2.56 13.34 -4.28
CA GLY A 141 1.85 12.45 -3.36
C GLY A 141 0.92 13.14 -2.38
N TYR A 142 0.95 14.47 -2.30
CA TYR A 142 0.09 15.26 -1.41
C TYR A 142 -0.77 16.25 -2.18
N SER A 143 -1.98 16.48 -1.69
CA SER A 143 -2.86 17.54 -2.18
C SER A 143 -2.20 18.92 -1.99
N PHE A 144 -2.62 19.90 -2.79
CA PHE A 144 -2.10 21.27 -2.69
C PHE A 144 -2.26 21.85 -1.28
N SER A 145 -3.42 21.67 -0.67
CA SER A 145 -3.68 22.11 0.70
C SER A 145 -2.70 21.51 1.71
N SER A 146 -2.48 20.20 1.62
CA SER A 146 -1.59 19.49 2.55
C SER A 146 -0.12 19.92 2.40
N ARG A 147 0.31 20.27 1.18
CA ARG A 147 1.66 20.83 0.93
C ARG A 147 1.88 22.18 1.59
N LEU A 148 0.83 22.99 1.72
CA LEU A 148 0.85 24.30 2.36
C LEU A 148 0.59 24.27 3.88
N GLY A 149 0.60 23.08 4.49
CA GLY A 149 0.38 22.94 5.94
C GLY A 149 -1.09 22.79 6.35
N GLY A 150 -2.01 22.70 5.39
CA GLY A 150 -3.45 22.50 5.64
C GLY A 150 -3.80 21.07 6.03
N ASN A 151 -3.08 20.50 7.01
CA ASN A 151 -3.35 19.15 7.48
C ASN A 151 -4.24 19.14 8.73
N LYS A 152 -4.95 18.02 8.93
CA LYS A 152 -5.84 17.82 10.07
C LYS A 152 -5.14 17.33 11.34
N THR A 153 -3.84 17.07 11.25
CA THR A 153 -3.02 16.62 12.38
C THR A 153 -2.07 17.73 12.79
N PRO A 154 -2.40 18.52 13.82
CA PRO A 154 -1.56 19.66 14.25
C PRO A 154 -0.13 19.20 14.60
N GLY A 155 0.85 20.03 14.24
CA GLY A 155 2.26 19.79 14.58
C GLY A 155 2.99 18.74 13.72
N MET A 156 2.31 18.15 12.72
CA MET A 156 2.93 17.20 11.79
C MET A 156 3.22 17.85 10.44
N TRP A 157 4.49 17.88 10.04
CA TRP A 157 4.86 18.25 8.68
C TRP A 157 4.87 17.00 7.79
N MET A 158 3.72 16.68 7.20
CA MET A 158 3.47 15.43 6.49
C MET A 158 4.44 15.20 5.32
N THR A 159 4.64 16.21 4.47
CA THR A 159 5.51 16.11 3.29
C THR A 159 6.95 15.79 3.66
N GLU A 160 7.52 16.51 4.63
CA GLU A 160 8.89 16.26 5.06
C GLU A 160 9.03 14.95 5.83
N SER A 161 8.01 14.57 6.60
CA SER A 161 8.00 13.27 7.29
C SER A 161 8.07 12.11 6.30
N THR A 162 7.28 12.15 5.23
CA THR A 162 7.33 11.13 4.16
C THR A 162 8.65 11.17 3.40
N LYS A 163 9.15 12.37 3.08
CA LYS A 163 10.46 12.53 2.44
C LYS A 163 11.57 11.89 3.27
N ARG A 164 11.62 12.17 4.58
CA ARG A 164 12.61 11.58 5.49
C ARG A 164 12.45 10.06 5.61
N LEU A 165 11.21 9.56 5.58
CA LEU A 165 10.96 8.12 5.58
C LEU A 165 11.56 7.47 4.33
N MET A 166 11.27 8.02 3.14
CA MET A 166 11.81 7.51 1.87
C MET A 166 13.34 7.62 1.79
N GLN A 167 13.93 8.68 2.35
CA GLN A 167 15.40 8.85 2.42
C GLN A 167 16.10 7.78 3.26
N LYS A 168 15.41 7.11 4.21
CA LYS A 168 15.95 5.99 4.97
C LYS A 168 16.03 4.69 4.16
N SER A 169 15.39 4.66 2.98
CA SER A 169 15.43 3.50 2.10
C SER A 169 16.86 3.22 1.64
N LYS A 170 17.21 1.94 1.49
CA LYS A 170 18.50 1.56 0.93
C LYS A 170 18.63 2.05 -0.52
N LYS A 171 19.87 2.28 -0.95
CA LYS A 171 20.17 2.69 -2.34
C LYS A 171 19.52 1.73 -3.34
N GLY A 172 18.84 2.29 -4.33
CA GLY A 172 18.21 1.55 -5.42
C GLY A 172 16.80 0.99 -5.10
N ILE A 173 16.29 1.12 -3.87
CA ILE A 173 14.94 0.63 -3.53
C ILE A 173 13.88 1.42 -4.30
N ILE A 174 13.91 2.74 -4.26
CA ILE A 174 12.91 3.58 -4.96
C ILE A 174 12.82 3.20 -6.44
N TYR A 175 13.96 3.01 -7.10
CA TYR A 175 14.00 2.57 -8.49
C TYR A 175 13.37 1.19 -8.70
N LYS A 176 13.70 0.21 -7.86
CA LYS A 176 13.16 -1.15 -7.97
C LYS A 176 11.66 -1.20 -7.77
N ASP A 177 11.16 -0.46 -6.79
CA ASP A 177 9.74 -0.36 -6.48
C ASP A 177 8.95 0.25 -7.64
N LEU A 178 9.42 1.41 -8.14
CA LEU A 178 8.78 2.09 -9.27
C LEU A 178 8.80 1.22 -10.54
N LYS A 179 9.93 0.55 -10.78
CA LYS A 179 10.06 -0.39 -11.89
C LYS A 179 9.08 -1.57 -11.75
N ALA A 180 8.98 -2.16 -10.55
CA ALA A 180 8.05 -3.26 -10.29
C ALA A 180 6.59 -2.86 -10.53
N CYS A 181 6.20 -1.62 -10.16
CA CYS A 181 4.88 -1.08 -10.48
C CYS A 181 4.67 -0.93 -11.99
N SER A 182 5.65 -0.36 -12.70
CA SER A 182 5.56 -0.09 -14.14
C SER A 182 5.51 -1.37 -14.97
N GLU A 183 6.21 -2.43 -14.54
CA GLU A 183 6.27 -3.73 -15.22
C GLU A 183 5.09 -4.66 -14.87
N PHE A 184 4.21 -4.27 -13.97
CA PHE A 184 3.02 -5.03 -13.64
C PHE A 184 1.90 -4.76 -14.66
N THR A 185 1.75 -5.63 -15.65
CA THR A 185 0.91 -5.40 -16.86
C THR A 185 -0.38 -6.22 -16.93
N ASP A 186 -0.56 -7.21 -16.04
CA ASP A 186 -1.70 -8.16 -16.11
C ASP A 186 -2.81 -7.85 -15.07
N GLY A 187 -2.89 -6.60 -14.57
CA GLY A 187 -3.78 -6.25 -13.46
C GLY A 187 -5.26 -6.45 -13.75
N LEU A 188 -5.75 -6.18 -14.98
CA LEU A 188 -7.17 -6.33 -15.32
C LEU A 188 -7.61 -7.80 -15.33
N ASN A 189 -6.79 -8.70 -15.90
CA ASN A 189 -7.08 -10.13 -15.84
C ASN A 189 -6.99 -10.70 -14.43
N LYS A 190 -6.12 -10.12 -13.60
CA LYS A 190 -6.03 -10.48 -12.18
C LYS A 190 -7.25 -10.01 -11.41
N ALA A 191 -7.76 -8.80 -11.67
CA ALA A 191 -8.98 -8.30 -11.02
C ALA A 191 -10.18 -9.23 -11.22
N LYS A 192 -10.35 -9.78 -12.42
CA LYS A 192 -11.42 -10.76 -12.75
C LYS A 192 -11.33 -12.07 -11.93
N LYS A 193 -10.12 -12.42 -11.45
CA LYS A 193 -9.88 -13.66 -10.69
C LYS A 193 -10.00 -13.48 -9.18
N VAL A 194 -10.24 -12.25 -8.72
CA VAL A 194 -10.35 -11.97 -7.28
C VAL A 194 -11.72 -12.38 -6.77
N GLU A 195 -11.76 -13.36 -5.87
CA GLU A 195 -12.97 -13.83 -5.18
C GLU A 195 -13.20 -13.13 -3.83
N ALA A 196 -12.17 -12.44 -3.33
CA ALA A 196 -12.21 -11.72 -2.07
C ALA A 196 -13.14 -10.50 -2.14
N LYS A 197 -13.65 -10.04 -0.99
CA LYS A 197 -14.28 -8.72 -0.90
C LYS A 197 -13.28 -7.65 -1.28
N VAL A 198 -13.63 -6.76 -2.22
CA VAL A 198 -12.74 -5.69 -2.71
C VAL A 198 -13.23 -4.33 -2.25
N GLN A 199 -12.31 -3.52 -1.74
CA GLN A 199 -12.52 -2.10 -1.49
C GLN A 199 -11.40 -1.29 -2.14
N LEU A 200 -11.76 -0.19 -2.81
CA LEU A 200 -10.82 0.83 -3.27
C LEU A 200 -11.06 2.10 -2.48
N ILE A 201 -9.99 2.72 -1.98
CA ILE A 201 -10.03 4.04 -1.33
C ILE A 201 -9.14 4.97 -2.16
N LEU A 202 -9.75 5.97 -2.78
CA LEU A 202 -9.13 6.84 -3.78
C LEU A 202 -9.16 8.30 -3.31
N GLY A 203 -8.15 9.07 -3.68
CA GLY A 203 -8.10 10.51 -3.44
C GLY A 203 -8.52 11.29 -4.68
N SER A 204 -9.42 12.28 -4.54
CA SER A 204 -9.86 13.08 -5.70
C SER A 204 -8.74 13.96 -6.28
N ASN A 205 -7.73 14.29 -5.47
CA ASN A 205 -6.56 15.10 -5.86
C ASN A 205 -5.28 14.26 -5.92
N ASP A 206 -5.41 12.95 -6.18
CA ASP A 206 -4.27 12.06 -6.37
C ASP A 206 -3.66 12.23 -7.77
N PHE A 207 -2.47 12.82 -7.84
CA PHE A 207 -1.73 13.02 -9.09
C PHE A 207 -0.85 11.82 -9.48
N LEU A 208 -0.56 10.90 -8.55
CA LEU A 208 0.24 9.70 -8.85
C LEU A 208 -0.62 8.57 -9.39
N THR A 209 -1.80 8.36 -8.79
CA THR A 209 -2.79 7.37 -9.22
C THR A 209 -4.17 8.02 -9.38
N PRO A 210 -4.37 8.86 -10.40
CA PRO A 210 -5.62 9.58 -10.60
C PRO A 210 -6.83 8.66 -10.66
N ARG A 211 -7.96 9.08 -10.03
CA ARG A 211 -9.22 8.32 -9.97
C ARG A 211 -9.66 7.76 -11.33
N VAL A 212 -9.48 8.54 -12.40
CA VAL A 212 -9.86 8.11 -13.75
C VAL A 212 -9.09 6.87 -14.21
N LYS A 213 -7.83 6.72 -13.80
CA LYS A 213 -7.00 5.53 -14.14
C LYS A 213 -7.34 4.29 -13.29
N ALA A 214 -8.16 4.43 -12.27
CA ALA A 214 -8.65 3.28 -11.50
C ALA A 214 -9.93 2.68 -12.10
N GLN A 215 -10.59 3.36 -13.04
CA GLN A 215 -11.92 2.97 -13.52
C GLN A 215 -11.92 1.59 -14.18
N GLU A 216 -11.01 1.32 -15.11
CA GLU A 216 -10.91 0.00 -15.73
C GLU A 216 -10.69 -1.12 -14.71
N LEU A 217 -9.86 -0.87 -13.70
CA LEU A 217 -9.62 -1.84 -12.64
C LEU A 217 -10.90 -2.09 -11.82
N ILE A 218 -11.64 -1.03 -11.49
CA ILE A 218 -12.92 -1.11 -10.78
C ILE A 218 -13.93 -1.95 -11.56
N ASP A 219 -14.05 -1.72 -12.86
CA ASP A 219 -15.01 -2.38 -13.75
C ASP A 219 -14.73 -3.89 -13.93
N ASN A 220 -13.49 -4.32 -13.65
CA ASN A 220 -13.08 -5.72 -13.72
C ASN A 220 -13.17 -6.49 -12.40
N PHE A 221 -13.52 -5.84 -11.28
CA PHE A 221 -13.84 -6.53 -10.04
C PHE A 221 -15.33 -6.88 -9.96
N ASN A 222 -15.66 -7.93 -9.21
CA ASN A 222 -17.03 -8.27 -8.89
C ASN A 222 -17.52 -7.41 -7.71
N GLN A 223 -18.39 -6.43 -7.98
CA GLN A 223 -19.04 -5.57 -6.97
C GLN A 223 -18.08 -4.94 -5.94
N PRO A 224 -17.06 -4.21 -6.35
CA PRO A 224 -16.13 -3.58 -5.42
C PRO A 224 -16.80 -2.43 -4.67
N LEU A 225 -16.40 -2.24 -3.41
CA LEU A 225 -16.71 -1.01 -2.66
C LEU A 225 -15.74 0.08 -3.11
N VAL A 226 -16.24 1.19 -3.63
CA VAL A 226 -15.42 2.33 -4.04
C VAL A 226 -15.71 3.52 -3.16
N GLU A 227 -14.70 3.97 -2.45
CA GLU A 227 -14.75 5.10 -1.53
C GLU A 227 -13.80 6.20 -2.05
N GLU A 228 -14.30 7.41 -2.24
CA GLU A 228 -13.50 8.53 -2.68
C GLU A 228 -13.36 9.57 -1.55
N ILE A 229 -12.13 9.99 -1.28
CA ILE A 229 -11.83 11.02 -0.30
C ILE A 229 -11.59 12.34 -1.02
N TYR A 230 -12.60 13.19 -1.01
CA TYR A 230 -12.55 14.50 -1.64
C TYR A 230 -11.45 15.38 -1.02
N GLY A 231 -10.64 16.01 -1.88
CA GLY A 231 -9.54 16.90 -1.50
C GLY A 231 -8.24 16.21 -1.13
N SER A 232 -8.22 14.87 -0.95
CA SER A 232 -7.00 14.12 -0.61
C SER A 232 -6.17 13.79 -1.85
N GLY A 233 -4.85 13.83 -1.68
CA GLY A 233 -3.88 13.32 -2.65
C GLY A 233 -3.65 11.81 -2.50
N HIS A 234 -2.45 11.37 -2.90
CA HIS A 234 -2.04 9.95 -2.88
C HIS A 234 -1.74 9.43 -1.47
N SER A 235 -1.28 10.29 -0.57
CA SER A 235 -0.91 9.92 0.81
C SER A 235 -2.11 9.91 1.75
N LEU A 236 -3.20 9.25 1.35
CA LEU A 236 -4.50 9.27 2.02
C LEU A 236 -4.42 8.96 3.53
N MET A 237 -3.56 7.99 3.91
CA MET A 237 -3.38 7.60 5.32
C MET A 237 -2.80 8.72 6.17
N MET A 238 -2.10 9.67 5.54
CA MET A 238 -1.49 10.83 6.21
C MET A 238 -2.41 12.05 6.16
N GLU A 239 -3.09 12.28 5.03
CA GLU A 239 -3.95 13.45 4.82
C GLU A 239 -5.30 13.30 5.51
N GLU A 240 -5.91 12.12 5.43
CA GLU A 240 -7.25 11.81 5.94
C GLU A 240 -7.26 10.52 6.78
N PRO A 241 -6.42 10.42 7.83
CA PRO A 241 -6.18 9.16 8.56
C PRO A 241 -7.46 8.58 9.17
N ASN A 242 -8.37 9.44 9.66
CA ASN A 242 -9.63 8.99 10.26
C ASN A 242 -10.59 8.43 9.22
N LYS A 243 -10.74 9.09 8.06
CA LYS A 243 -11.61 8.59 6.98
C LYS A 243 -11.11 7.25 6.44
N VAL A 244 -9.79 7.13 6.21
CA VAL A 244 -9.20 5.84 5.81
C VAL A 244 -9.49 4.76 6.86
N LEU A 245 -9.32 5.07 8.15
CA LEU A 245 -9.64 4.14 9.22
C LEU A 245 -11.12 3.75 9.23
N ASP A 246 -12.04 4.70 9.07
CA ASP A 246 -13.48 4.45 9.05
C ASP A 246 -13.88 3.51 7.91
N TYR A 247 -13.31 3.72 6.71
CA TYR A 247 -13.54 2.83 5.57
C TYR A 247 -12.98 1.42 5.79
N LEU A 248 -11.80 1.31 6.39
CA LEU A 248 -11.24 0.00 6.76
C LEU A 248 -12.10 -0.70 7.84
N ILE A 249 -12.61 0.05 8.81
CA ILE A 249 -13.54 -0.48 9.81
C ILE A 249 -14.81 -1.03 9.13
N LYS A 250 -15.37 -0.30 8.15
CA LYS A 250 -16.55 -0.72 7.39
C LYS A 250 -16.30 -2.04 6.64
N LEU A 251 -15.11 -2.20 6.01
CA LEU A 251 -14.75 -3.43 5.31
C LEU A 251 -14.61 -4.63 6.26
N PHE A 252 -14.00 -4.42 7.44
CA PHE A 252 -13.64 -5.50 8.38
C PHE A 252 -14.61 -5.67 9.55
N LYS A 253 -15.65 -4.83 9.66
CA LYS A 253 -16.80 -5.12 10.53
C LYS A 253 -17.61 -6.25 9.88
N ASN A 254 -17.70 -7.37 10.56
CA ASN A 254 -18.68 -8.41 10.28
C ASN A 254 -20.05 -8.01 10.78
#